data_c11a4fc8ef89da772416f7d3257110b7
#
_entry.id   c11a4fc8ef89da772416f7d3257110b7
#
_cell.length_a   1.000
_cell.length_b   1.000
_cell.length_c   1.000
_cell.angle_alpha   90.00
_cell.angle_beta   90.00
_cell.angle_gamma   90.00
#
_symmetry.space_group_name_H-M   'P 1'
#
loop_
_entity.id
_entity.type
_entity.pdbx_description
1 polymer ?
#
loop_
_entity_poly.entity_id
_entity_poly.type
_entity_poly.pdbx_seq_one_letter_code
_entity_poly.pdbx_strand_id
1 'polypeptide(L)'
;MQGEVLASGSAHADNVAPCLLGGFTLVRSIKPMDIIRIESPNELFVTVIHPQIELKTADMRAVLPEMILLKSAIEQWGNVGALVSGLHSSDYELIERSLQDVIVEPLRSKFIPFFDEIKKKSIENGALGAGISGSGPSIFAFSRGIENAEKVAKAMKSVFEKSEIEFDIHVSRINSDGVKII
;
A
#
# COMPACT_ATOMS: atom_id res chain seq x y z
N MET A 1 -16.91 -7.46 7.83
CA MET A 1 -16.27 -7.48 9.18
C MET A 1 -16.31 -8.86 9.86
N GLN A 2 -17.42 -9.63 9.82
CA GLN A 2 -17.43 -10.99 10.40
C GLN A 2 -16.44 -11.92 9.68
N GLY A 3 -16.31 -11.83 8.35
CA GLY A 3 -15.32 -12.58 7.59
C GLY A 3 -13.86 -12.27 7.97
N GLU A 4 -13.57 -11.02 8.30
CA GLU A 4 -12.25 -10.61 8.77
C GLU A 4 -11.90 -11.19 10.14
N VAL A 5 -12.90 -11.29 11.04
CA VAL A 5 -12.70 -11.94 12.35
C VAL A 5 -12.35 -13.41 12.16
N LEU A 6 -12.98 -14.10 11.21
CA LEU A 6 -12.70 -15.51 10.91
C LEU A 6 -11.32 -15.70 10.25
N ALA A 7 -10.92 -14.78 9.36
CA ALA A 7 -9.67 -14.89 8.61
C ALA A 7 -8.44 -14.43 9.39
N SER A 8 -8.57 -13.40 10.24
CA SER A 8 -7.43 -12.72 10.87
C SER A 8 -7.52 -12.56 12.39
N GLY A 9 -8.58 -13.11 13.00
CA GLY A 9 -8.81 -13.07 14.45
C GLY A 9 -9.29 -11.72 15.02
N SER A 10 -9.39 -10.68 14.18
CA SER A 10 -9.88 -9.35 14.59
C SER A 10 -10.63 -8.64 13.47
N ALA A 11 -11.59 -7.79 13.84
CA ALA A 11 -12.36 -7.01 12.87
C ALA A 11 -11.53 -5.86 12.34
N HIS A 12 -11.22 -5.88 11.05
CA HIS A 12 -10.56 -4.80 10.34
C HIS A 12 -11.46 -4.30 9.21
N ALA A 13 -11.44 -3.00 8.97
CA ALA A 13 -12.18 -2.39 7.88
C ALA A 13 -11.26 -1.87 6.75
N ASP A 14 -9.96 -1.90 6.95
CA ASP A 14 -8.94 -1.34 6.07
C ASP A 14 -8.91 -1.97 4.66
N ASN A 15 -9.19 -3.27 4.55
CA ASN A 15 -9.35 -3.93 3.25
C ASN A 15 -10.80 -3.90 2.73
N VAL A 16 -11.76 -4.05 3.63
CA VAL A 16 -13.19 -4.13 3.26
C VAL A 16 -13.73 -2.78 2.81
N ALA A 17 -13.33 -1.70 3.46
CA ALA A 17 -13.81 -0.35 3.14
C ALA A 17 -13.45 0.09 1.71
N PRO A 18 -12.18 0.03 1.26
CA PRO A 18 -11.86 0.42 -0.10
C PRO A 18 -12.45 -0.52 -1.16
N CYS A 19 -12.61 -1.81 -0.88
CA CYS A 19 -13.30 -2.74 -1.78
C CYS A 19 -14.75 -2.34 -2.01
N LEU A 20 -15.47 -1.98 -0.94
CA LEU A 20 -16.89 -1.62 -1.02
C LEU A 20 -17.12 -0.20 -1.56
N LEU A 21 -16.30 0.75 -1.14
CA LEU A 21 -16.51 2.17 -1.41
C LEU A 21 -15.73 2.70 -2.61
N GLY A 22 -14.67 2.01 -3.01
CA GLY A 22 -13.70 2.48 -4.00
C GLY A 22 -12.81 3.61 -3.49
N GLY A 23 -11.85 4.01 -4.31
CA GLY A 23 -10.91 5.09 -4.01
C GLY A 23 -9.99 4.76 -2.82
N PHE A 24 -9.57 5.80 -2.14
CA PHE A 24 -8.88 5.68 -0.85
C PHE A 24 -9.88 5.81 0.29
N THR A 25 -9.68 5.03 1.35
CA THR A 25 -10.49 5.11 2.56
C THR A 25 -9.60 5.23 3.79
N LEU A 26 -9.95 6.17 4.66
CA LEU A 26 -9.34 6.31 5.98
C LEU A 26 -10.31 5.77 7.02
N VAL A 27 -9.96 4.67 7.66
CA VAL A 27 -10.72 4.11 8.77
C VAL A 27 -10.28 4.81 10.06
N ARG A 28 -11.07 5.79 10.51
CA ARG A 28 -10.77 6.55 11.71
C ARG A 28 -11.12 5.78 12.99
N SER A 29 -12.21 5.03 12.96
CA SER A 29 -12.67 4.22 14.08
C SER A 29 -13.49 3.02 13.59
N ILE A 30 -13.46 1.95 14.36
CA ILE A 30 -14.29 0.76 14.14
C ILE A 30 -15.53 0.78 15.04
N LYS A 31 -15.46 1.42 16.21
CA LYS A 31 -16.57 1.52 17.19
C LYS A 31 -16.67 2.95 17.75
N PRO A 32 -17.64 3.76 17.31
CA PRO A 32 -18.53 3.53 16.16
C PRO A 32 -17.74 3.48 14.85
N MET A 33 -18.32 2.84 13.83
CA MET A 33 -17.72 2.78 12.50
C MET A 33 -17.63 4.18 11.91
N ASP A 34 -16.41 4.61 11.57
CA ASP A 34 -16.15 5.91 10.99
C ASP A 34 -15.11 5.77 9.87
N ILE A 35 -15.59 5.85 8.64
CA ILE A 35 -14.80 5.69 7.41
C ILE A 35 -14.93 6.95 6.58
N ILE A 36 -13.79 7.55 6.27
CA ILE A 36 -13.68 8.74 5.44
C ILE A 36 -13.22 8.30 4.06
N ARG A 37 -13.97 8.66 3.03
CA ARG A 37 -13.57 8.47 1.65
C ARG A 37 -12.72 9.65 1.20
N ILE A 38 -11.58 9.36 0.57
CA ILE A 38 -10.66 10.35 0.02
C ILE A 38 -10.67 10.18 -1.50
N GLU A 39 -10.89 11.27 -2.22
CA GLU A 39 -10.83 11.27 -3.68
C GLU A 39 -9.41 10.97 -4.16
N SER A 40 -9.33 10.24 -5.25
CA SER A 40 -8.06 9.92 -5.90
C SER A 40 -7.73 10.95 -6.97
N PRO A 41 -6.48 11.43 -7.04
CA PRO A 41 -6.02 12.22 -8.18
C PRO A 41 -6.23 11.48 -9.51
N ASN A 42 -6.70 12.18 -10.54
CA ASN A 42 -7.07 11.57 -11.82
C ASN A 42 -5.92 10.86 -12.55
N GLU A 43 -4.69 11.36 -12.39
CA GLU A 43 -3.51 10.76 -13.01
C GLU A 43 -2.74 9.83 -12.07
N LEU A 44 -3.32 9.44 -10.93
CA LEU A 44 -2.68 8.50 -10.01
C LEU A 44 -2.94 7.06 -10.45
N PHE A 45 -1.85 6.35 -10.71
CA PHE A 45 -1.84 4.93 -11.06
C PHE A 45 -1.15 4.13 -9.97
N VAL A 46 -1.55 2.88 -9.84
CA VAL A 46 -0.91 1.90 -8.97
C VAL A 46 -0.38 0.75 -9.79
N THR A 47 0.86 0.38 -9.52
CA THR A 47 1.46 -0.89 -9.94
C THR A 47 1.54 -1.78 -8.71
N VAL A 48 1.05 -3.01 -8.81
CA VAL A 48 1.13 -4.01 -7.73
C VAL A 48 1.84 -5.23 -8.26
N ILE A 49 2.87 -5.69 -7.56
CA ILE A 49 3.50 -7.00 -7.81
C ILE A 49 3.21 -7.92 -6.63
N HIS A 50 2.77 -9.14 -6.94
CA HIS A 50 2.45 -10.17 -5.94
C HIS A 50 3.33 -11.39 -6.16
N PRO A 51 4.41 -11.56 -5.39
CA PRO A 51 5.18 -12.80 -5.42
C PRO A 51 4.35 -13.96 -4.84
N GLN A 52 4.43 -15.13 -5.47
CA GLN A 52 3.68 -16.33 -5.08
C GLN A 52 4.37 -17.02 -3.89
N ILE A 53 4.40 -16.30 -2.77
CA ILE A 53 4.87 -16.80 -1.47
C ILE A 53 3.79 -16.59 -0.41
N GLU A 54 3.74 -17.47 0.56
CA GLU A 54 2.80 -17.34 1.67
C GLU A 54 3.43 -16.56 2.82
N LEU A 55 2.81 -15.43 3.21
CA LEU A 55 3.08 -14.71 4.46
C LEU A 55 1.81 -14.67 5.29
N LYS A 56 1.76 -15.42 6.38
CA LYS A 56 0.59 -15.43 7.26
C LYS A 56 0.43 -14.09 7.96
N THR A 57 -0.76 -13.51 7.88
CA THR A 57 -1.06 -12.21 8.51
C THR A 57 -0.80 -12.22 10.01
N ALA A 58 -1.04 -13.36 10.68
CA ALA A 58 -0.76 -13.52 12.11
C ALA A 58 0.74 -13.37 12.42
N ASP A 59 1.62 -13.97 11.61
CA ASP A 59 3.07 -13.88 11.78
C ASP A 59 3.55 -12.45 11.51
N MET A 60 2.99 -11.79 10.48
CA MET A 60 3.30 -10.40 10.15
C MET A 60 2.78 -9.39 11.18
N ARG A 61 1.87 -9.79 12.05
CA ARG A 61 1.49 -9.01 13.23
C ARG A 61 2.41 -9.25 14.41
N ALA A 62 2.81 -10.49 14.61
CA ALA A 62 3.67 -10.86 15.72
C ALA A 62 5.05 -10.17 15.69
N VAL A 63 5.51 -9.72 14.50
CA VAL A 63 6.77 -8.97 14.38
C VAL A 63 6.64 -7.49 14.74
N LEU A 64 5.40 -6.99 14.94
CA LEU A 64 5.19 -5.58 15.29
C LEU A 64 5.35 -5.39 16.81
N PRO A 65 6.06 -4.34 17.25
CA PRO A 65 6.24 -4.05 18.66
C PRO A 65 4.94 -3.53 19.29
N GLU A 66 4.73 -3.82 20.56
CA GLU A 66 3.62 -3.26 21.34
C GLU A 66 3.76 -1.76 21.62
N MET A 67 4.99 -1.26 21.61
CA MET A 67 5.32 0.15 21.84
C MET A 67 6.29 0.67 20.79
N ILE A 68 6.14 1.92 20.42
CA ILE A 68 7.03 2.62 19.47
C ILE A 68 7.55 3.91 20.09
N LEU A 69 8.68 4.39 19.58
CA LEU A 69 9.22 5.67 20.00
C LEU A 69 8.29 6.81 19.57
N LEU A 70 8.00 7.73 20.46
CA LEU A 70 7.16 8.90 20.17
C LEU A 70 7.67 9.68 18.95
N LYS A 71 8.99 9.81 18.79
CA LYS A 71 9.59 10.47 17.63
C LYS A 71 9.16 9.80 16.31
N SER A 72 9.22 8.47 16.22
CA SER A 72 8.79 7.72 15.03
C SER A 72 7.27 7.83 14.81
N ALA A 73 6.49 7.84 15.89
CA ALA A 73 5.05 8.05 15.80
C ALA A 73 4.70 9.43 15.23
N ILE A 74 5.37 10.49 15.70
CA ILE A 74 5.16 11.87 15.20
C ILE A 74 5.50 11.95 13.70
N GLU A 75 6.62 11.36 13.28
CA GLU A 75 7.04 11.32 11.89
C GLU A 75 5.99 10.58 11.02
N GLN A 76 5.55 9.41 11.47
CA GLN A 76 4.53 8.62 10.77
C GLN A 76 3.18 9.35 10.68
N TRP A 77 2.73 10.02 11.75
CA TRP A 77 1.51 10.82 11.72
C TRP A 77 1.62 11.99 10.75
N GLY A 78 2.79 12.63 10.68
CA GLY A 78 3.09 13.66 9.70
C GLY A 78 2.98 13.14 8.27
N ASN A 79 3.57 11.97 7.98
CA ASN A 79 3.50 11.31 6.68
C ASN A 79 2.06 10.94 6.30
N VAL A 80 1.29 10.37 7.22
CA VAL A 80 -0.12 10.03 6.98
C VAL A 80 -0.95 11.28 6.71
N GLY A 81 -0.81 12.33 7.53
CA GLY A 81 -1.52 13.60 7.33
C GLY A 81 -1.15 14.27 6.01
N ALA A 82 0.13 14.27 5.65
CA ALA A 82 0.62 14.82 4.39
C ALA A 82 0.13 14.01 3.18
N LEU A 83 0.11 12.67 3.26
CA LEU A 83 -0.43 11.83 2.20
C LEU A 83 -1.92 12.10 1.96
N VAL A 84 -2.72 12.16 3.03
CA VAL A 84 -4.16 12.48 2.92
C VAL A 84 -4.37 13.86 2.29
N SER A 85 -3.59 14.86 2.71
CA SER A 85 -3.64 16.22 2.14
C SER A 85 -3.25 16.21 0.66
N GLY A 86 -2.15 15.53 0.30
CA GLY A 86 -1.67 15.43 -1.08
C GLY A 86 -2.66 14.73 -2.00
N LEU A 87 -3.30 13.65 -1.54
CA LEU A 87 -4.34 12.96 -2.29
C LEU A 87 -5.54 13.89 -2.54
N HIS A 88 -6.02 14.60 -1.51
CA HIS A 88 -7.15 15.49 -1.60
C HIS A 88 -6.89 16.70 -2.52
N SER A 89 -5.68 17.27 -2.47
CA SER A 89 -5.29 18.43 -3.29
C SER A 89 -4.71 18.08 -4.65
N SER A 90 -4.52 16.79 -4.96
CA SER A 90 -3.81 16.30 -6.15
C SER A 90 -2.36 16.84 -6.23
N ASP A 91 -1.72 17.03 -5.08
CA ASP A 91 -0.33 17.47 -4.96
C ASP A 91 0.60 16.24 -5.00
N TYR A 92 1.10 15.92 -6.20
CA TYR A 92 1.95 14.75 -6.43
C TYR A 92 3.30 14.84 -5.72
N GLU A 93 3.86 16.04 -5.55
CA GLU A 93 5.10 16.23 -4.80
C GLU A 93 4.90 15.95 -3.31
N LEU A 94 3.74 16.34 -2.76
CA LEU A 94 3.39 16.03 -1.39
C LEU A 94 3.12 14.53 -1.20
N ILE A 95 2.45 13.89 -2.17
CA ILE A 95 2.26 12.43 -2.18
C ILE A 95 3.62 11.73 -2.16
N GLU A 96 4.55 12.10 -3.05
CA GLU A 96 5.87 11.51 -3.16
C GLU A 96 6.64 11.54 -1.83
N ARG A 97 6.80 12.73 -1.24
CA ARG A 97 7.58 12.86 0.00
C ARG A 97 6.92 12.30 1.25
N SER A 98 5.63 11.95 1.18
CA SER A 98 4.87 11.37 2.31
C SER A 98 4.63 9.86 2.21
N LEU A 99 4.96 9.22 1.09
CA LEU A 99 4.87 7.76 0.91
C LEU A 99 6.04 7.04 1.61
N GLN A 100 6.13 7.22 2.90
CA GLN A 100 7.16 6.61 3.75
C GLN A 100 6.51 6.01 5.00
N ASP A 101 6.80 4.74 5.25
CA ASP A 101 6.45 4.05 6.49
C ASP A 101 7.73 3.81 7.30
N VAL A 102 7.85 4.54 8.41
CA VAL A 102 9.04 4.47 9.29
C VAL A 102 8.85 3.50 10.46
N ILE A 103 7.69 2.85 10.57
CA ILE A 103 7.34 1.97 11.69
C ILE A 103 7.20 0.52 11.24
N VAL A 104 6.30 0.24 10.31
CA VAL A 104 5.90 -1.13 9.95
C VAL A 104 6.77 -1.69 8.84
N GLU A 105 7.01 -0.91 7.79
CA GLU A 105 7.80 -1.35 6.63
C GLU A 105 9.20 -1.87 7.01
N PRO A 106 10.00 -1.19 7.86
CA PRO A 106 11.34 -1.67 8.23
C PRO A 106 11.35 -3.03 8.93
N LEU A 107 10.22 -3.42 9.51
CA LEU A 107 10.07 -4.71 10.20
C LEU A 107 9.60 -5.80 9.26
N ARG A 108 8.64 -5.51 8.38
CA ARG A 108 8.01 -6.47 7.48
C ARG A 108 8.77 -6.68 6.17
N SER A 109 9.48 -5.68 5.66
CA SER A 109 10.23 -5.76 4.41
C SER A 109 11.22 -6.93 4.37
N LYS A 110 11.78 -7.29 5.51
CA LYS A 110 12.74 -8.39 5.68
C LYS A 110 12.18 -9.78 5.31
N PHE A 111 10.86 -9.92 5.31
CA PHE A 111 10.16 -11.17 4.97
C PHE A 111 9.72 -11.22 3.51
N ILE A 112 9.86 -10.12 2.77
CA ILE A 112 9.47 -10.02 1.37
C ILE A 112 10.73 -10.05 0.51
N PRO A 113 10.93 -11.09 -0.30
CA PRO A 113 12.10 -11.18 -1.16
C PRO A 113 12.24 -9.96 -2.06
N PHE A 114 13.47 -9.46 -2.16
CA PHE A 114 13.84 -8.34 -3.05
C PHE A 114 13.12 -7.01 -2.78
N PHE A 115 12.46 -6.83 -1.62
CA PHE A 115 11.67 -5.63 -1.32
C PHE A 115 12.47 -4.34 -1.56
N ASP A 116 13.65 -4.22 -0.99
CA ASP A 116 14.48 -3.01 -1.09
C ASP A 116 14.92 -2.72 -2.53
N GLU A 117 15.26 -3.76 -3.30
CA GLU A 117 15.61 -3.63 -4.73
C GLU A 117 14.40 -3.17 -5.55
N ILE A 118 13.22 -3.75 -5.29
CA ILE A 118 11.96 -3.38 -5.97
C ILE A 118 11.61 -1.93 -5.67
N LYS A 119 11.63 -1.55 -4.39
CA LYS A 119 11.33 -0.17 -3.97
C LYS A 119 12.27 0.82 -4.63
N LYS A 120 13.57 0.57 -4.60
CA LYS A 120 14.59 1.41 -5.23
C LYS A 120 14.36 1.54 -6.73
N LYS A 121 14.20 0.42 -7.45
CA LYS A 121 13.97 0.42 -8.89
C LYS A 121 12.66 1.09 -9.28
N SER A 122 11.62 0.96 -8.47
CA SER A 122 10.34 1.64 -8.71
C SER A 122 10.53 3.17 -8.70
N ILE A 123 11.21 3.70 -7.69
CA ILE A 123 11.49 5.14 -7.58
C ILE A 123 12.37 5.62 -8.74
N GLU A 124 13.44 4.88 -9.07
CA GLU A 124 14.35 5.20 -10.20
C GLU A 124 13.63 5.21 -11.56
N ASN A 125 12.47 4.53 -11.68
CA ASN A 125 11.68 4.44 -12.90
C ASN A 125 10.39 5.28 -12.88
N GLY A 126 10.28 6.24 -11.96
CA GLY A 126 9.22 7.24 -11.95
C GLY A 126 8.03 6.93 -11.04
N ALA A 127 8.20 6.03 -10.05
CA ALA A 127 7.25 5.93 -8.97
C ALA A 127 7.37 7.13 -8.02
N LEU A 128 6.24 7.65 -7.56
CA LEU A 128 6.16 8.61 -6.46
C LEU A 128 6.58 7.98 -5.12
N GLY A 129 6.38 6.68 -4.99
CA GLY A 129 6.78 5.91 -3.83
C GLY A 129 6.27 4.48 -3.95
N ALA A 130 6.82 3.59 -3.14
CA ALA A 130 6.46 2.19 -3.09
C ALA A 130 6.47 1.69 -1.66
N GLY A 131 5.66 0.68 -1.36
CA GLY A 131 5.53 0.10 -0.03
C GLY A 131 4.84 -1.26 -0.04
N ILE A 132 4.64 -1.80 1.15
CA ILE A 132 3.99 -3.10 1.36
C ILE A 132 2.47 -2.92 1.33
N SER A 133 1.77 -3.75 0.57
CA SER A 133 0.31 -3.80 0.59
C SER A 133 -0.15 -4.68 1.76
N GLY A 134 -0.76 -4.05 2.77
CA GLY A 134 -1.26 -4.73 3.96
C GLY A 134 -0.16 -5.45 4.76
N SER A 135 -0.30 -6.75 4.94
CA SER A 135 0.74 -7.58 5.59
C SER A 135 1.83 -8.08 4.63
N GLY A 136 1.73 -7.78 3.35
CA GLY A 136 2.50 -8.41 2.29
C GLY A 136 1.89 -9.75 1.86
N PRO A 137 2.54 -10.48 0.94
CA PRO A 137 3.82 -10.16 0.30
C PRO A 137 3.72 -9.15 -0.85
N SER A 138 2.52 -8.70 -1.21
CA SER A 138 2.33 -7.74 -2.31
C SER A 138 3.03 -6.43 -2.02
N ILE A 139 3.67 -5.88 -3.06
CA ILE A 139 4.32 -4.57 -3.05
C ILE A 139 3.57 -3.68 -4.02
N PHE A 140 3.21 -2.48 -3.61
CA PHE A 140 2.63 -1.47 -4.48
C PHE A 140 3.61 -0.34 -4.79
N ALA A 141 3.40 0.32 -5.91
CA ALA A 141 4.03 1.60 -6.23
C ALA A 141 3.00 2.54 -6.85
N PHE A 142 2.98 3.79 -6.41
CA PHE A 142 2.18 4.84 -7.04
C PHE A 142 3.00 5.59 -8.07
N SER A 143 2.36 5.93 -9.18
CA SER A 143 2.98 6.70 -10.26
C SER A 143 2.02 7.76 -10.81
N ARG A 144 2.56 8.89 -11.25
CA ARG A 144 1.79 9.86 -12.02
C ARG A 144 1.82 9.48 -13.49
N GLY A 145 0.63 9.22 -14.06
CA GLY A 145 0.45 8.82 -15.46
C GLY A 145 0.75 7.36 -15.74
N ILE A 146 0.10 6.84 -16.78
CA ILE A 146 0.21 5.43 -17.17
C ILE A 146 1.64 5.08 -17.65
N GLU A 147 2.30 5.97 -18.35
CA GLU A 147 3.65 5.71 -18.88
C GLU A 147 4.68 5.42 -17.78
N ASN A 148 4.62 6.18 -16.67
CA ASN A 148 5.48 5.94 -15.52
C ASN A 148 5.09 4.63 -14.81
N ALA A 149 3.78 4.36 -14.66
CA ALA A 149 3.32 3.12 -14.06
C ALA A 149 3.79 1.88 -14.85
N GLU A 150 3.78 1.94 -16.18
CA GLU A 150 4.29 0.86 -17.04
C GLU A 150 5.82 0.69 -16.96
N LYS A 151 6.58 1.80 -16.84
CA LYS A 151 8.03 1.73 -16.60
C LYS A 151 8.34 1.08 -15.26
N VAL A 152 7.59 1.47 -14.23
CA VAL A 152 7.69 0.88 -12.88
C VAL A 152 7.36 -0.61 -12.92
N ALA A 153 6.29 -1.00 -13.62
CA ALA A 153 5.94 -2.43 -13.77
C ALA A 153 7.06 -3.24 -14.42
N LYS A 154 7.66 -2.73 -15.50
CA LYS A 154 8.82 -3.38 -16.15
C LYS A 154 10.02 -3.48 -15.21
N ALA A 155 10.29 -2.44 -14.42
CA ALA A 155 11.37 -2.44 -13.44
C ALA A 155 11.14 -3.46 -12.33
N MET A 156 9.95 -3.51 -11.74
CA MET A 156 9.58 -4.51 -10.72
C MET A 156 9.68 -5.94 -11.27
N LYS A 157 9.11 -6.17 -12.46
CA LYS A 157 9.17 -7.46 -13.15
C LYS A 157 10.60 -7.95 -13.34
N SER A 158 11.50 -7.06 -13.78
CA SER A 158 12.91 -7.40 -14.04
C SER A 158 13.69 -7.90 -12.81
N VAL A 159 13.18 -7.66 -11.60
CA VAL A 159 13.77 -8.16 -10.36
C VAL A 159 13.40 -9.63 -10.16
N PHE A 160 12.12 -9.95 -10.26
CA PHE A 160 11.64 -11.31 -10.05
C PHE A 160 11.97 -12.27 -11.20
N GLU A 161 12.09 -11.79 -12.44
CA GLU A 161 12.50 -12.62 -13.59
C GLU A 161 13.88 -13.28 -13.41
N LYS A 162 14.70 -12.77 -12.47
CA LYS A 162 16.00 -13.34 -12.12
C LYS A 162 15.93 -14.37 -10.99
N SER A 163 14.75 -14.64 -10.49
CA SER A 163 14.50 -15.57 -9.39
C SER A 163 13.61 -16.72 -9.84
N GLU A 164 13.52 -17.77 -9.03
CA GLU A 164 12.60 -18.89 -9.24
C GLU A 164 11.20 -18.61 -8.66
N ILE A 165 10.96 -17.42 -8.11
CA ILE A 165 9.68 -17.06 -7.50
C ILE A 165 8.72 -16.59 -8.60
N GLU A 166 7.62 -17.31 -8.76
CA GLU A 166 6.52 -16.86 -9.61
C GLU A 166 5.86 -15.59 -9.04
N PHE A 167 5.29 -14.76 -9.90
CA PHE A 167 4.66 -13.51 -9.49
C PHE A 167 3.58 -13.07 -10.48
N ASP A 168 2.61 -12.34 -9.97
CA ASP A 168 1.66 -11.57 -10.76
C ASP A 168 1.98 -10.08 -10.69
N ILE A 169 1.73 -9.34 -11.77
CA ILE A 169 1.89 -7.89 -11.82
C ILE A 169 0.69 -7.23 -12.49
N HIS A 170 0.21 -6.17 -11.87
CA HIS A 170 -0.96 -5.42 -12.32
C HIS A 170 -0.67 -3.92 -12.32
N VAL A 171 -1.16 -3.23 -13.35
CA VAL A 171 -1.14 -1.77 -13.45
C VAL A 171 -2.57 -1.29 -13.66
N SER A 172 -3.02 -0.37 -12.84
CA SER A 172 -4.35 0.21 -13.01
C SER A 172 -4.43 1.64 -12.47
N ARG A 173 -5.49 2.33 -12.85
CA ARG A 173 -5.96 3.52 -12.10
C ARG A 173 -6.55 3.08 -10.77
N ILE A 174 -6.63 4.02 -9.83
CA ILE A 174 -7.41 3.81 -8.62
C ILE A 174 -8.90 3.77 -9.00
N ASN A 175 -9.55 2.64 -8.72
CA ASN A 175 -10.98 2.50 -8.98
C ASN A 175 -11.79 3.31 -7.97
N SER A 176 -12.53 4.31 -8.44
CA SER A 176 -13.34 5.18 -7.59
C SER A 176 -14.72 4.60 -7.25
N ASP A 177 -15.19 3.58 -7.96
CA ASP A 177 -16.61 3.18 -7.91
C ASP A 177 -16.93 2.09 -6.85
N GLY A 178 -15.92 1.35 -6.38
CA GLY A 178 -16.16 0.24 -5.45
C GLY A 178 -16.95 -0.92 -6.07
N VAL A 179 -17.68 -1.65 -5.22
CA VAL A 179 -18.53 -2.78 -5.67
C VAL A 179 -19.80 -2.25 -6.32
N LYS A 180 -20.14 -2.80 -7.49
CA LYS A 180 -21.41 -2.54 -8.20
C LYS A 180 -22.26 -3.80 -8.19
N ILE A 181 -23.55 -3.66 -7.87
CA ILE A 181 -24.55 -4.71 -8.06
C ILE A 181 -25.02 -4.59 -9.52
N ILE A 182 -24.90 -5.67 -10.27
CA ILE A 182 -25.29 -5.79 -11.69
C ILE A 182 -26.69 -6.42 -11.76
#